data_e3a5325e23e6aa510c6277865f26c0d3
#
_entry.id   e3a5325e23e6aa510c6277865f26c0d3
#
_cell.length_a   1.000
_cell.length_b   1.000
_cell.length_c   1.000
_cell.angle_alpha   90.00
_cell.angle_beta   90.00
_cell.angle_gamma   90.00
#
_symmetry.space_group_name_H-M   'P 1'
#
loop_
_entity.id
_entity.type
_entity.pdbx_description
1 polymer ?
#
loop_
_entity_poly.entity_id
_entity_poly.type
_entity_poly.pdbx_seq_one_letter_code
_entity_poly.pdbx_strand_id
1 'polypeptide(L)'
;MDAVQMKKILNPFPTEYSATSGQQQSVKSIVPTTTLPAESNADLQVIRANLIAYEQRDLEIEKGDTFLAKGDIDTAIACYTAAIRLDPKSIDAFYKRGTSFSLKGNIDGEMADYAYILQLDATNTATFNRRGMAFANMNAFDRAISNYSEAIRINPSFAEAYNNRALAYANQGQIAKSIVDLTQAIKVDSESTNTYFNRAVMFNNSGQFDKAIADYTETIRIDDQHEMAYMNRAEIHVGQERFAAAVADYTQAISINPESAMAFYNRGRAYRALGNEDEALSDYSTAIRLNPSKSNISSVQPVSFQAKR
;
A
#
# COMPACT_ATOMS: atom_id res chain seq x y z
N MET A 1 -18.54 6.34 -12.52
CA MET A 1 -17.15 5.83 -12.49
C MET A 1 -17.21 4.32 -12.54
N ASP A 2 -16.54 3.71 -13.50
CA ASP A 2 -16.58 2.26 -13.71
C ASP A 2 -15.63 1.56 -12.72
N ALA A 3 -15.97 0.35 -12.26
CA ALA A 3 -15.18 -0.44 -11.31
C ALA A 3 -13.71 -0.67 -11.76
N VAL A 4 -13.47 -0.57 -13.08
CA VAL A 4 -12.12 -0.63 -13.68
C VAL A 4 -11.31 0.64 -13.40
N GLN A 5 -11.96 1.80 -13.32
CA GLN A 5 -11.32 3.07 -12.93
C GLN A 5 -11.05 3.13 -11.43
N MET A 6 -11.91 2.55 -10.59
CA MET A 6 -11.63 2.41 -9.15
C MET A 6 -10.37 1.60 -8.86
N LYS A 7 -10.11 0.51 -9.62
CA LYS A 7 -8.87 -0.28 -9.47
C LYS A 7 -7.58 0.47 -9.81
N LYS A 8 -7.66 1.55 -10.59
CA LYS A 8 -6.50 2.39 -10.93
C LYS A 8 -6.27 3.56 -9.96
N ILE A 9 -7.31 3.95 -9.22
CA ILE A 9 -7.27 5.09 -8.30
C ILE A 9 -6.89 4.65 -6.88
N LEU A 10 -7.37 3.49 -6.46
CA LEU A 10 -6.91 2.86 -5.23
C LEU A 10 -5.55 2.23 -5.53
N ASN A 11 -4.49 2.85 -5.00
CA ASN A 11 -3.12 2.36 -5.14
C ASN A 11 -3.11 0.85 -4.90
N PRO A 12 -2.78 0.00 -5.91
CA PRO A 12 -2.74 -1.43 -5.68
C PRO A 12 -1.68 -1.68 -4.63
N PHE A 13 -2.07 -2.23 -3.51
CA PHE A 13 -1.30 -2.61 -2.33
C PHE A 13 0.21 -2.35 -2.49
N PRO A 14 0.82 -1.43 -1.71
CA PRO A 14 2.21 -1.03 -1.92
C PRO A 14 3.11 -2.26 -1.97
N THR A 15 3.85 -2.42 -3.04
CA THR A 15 4.87 -3.46 -3.22
C THR A 15 6.16 -3.12 -2.48
N GLU A 16 6.26 -1.92 -1.88
CA GLU A 16 7.45 -1.48 -1.18
C GLU A 16 7.32 -1.74 0.33
N TYR A 17 8.04 -2.73 0.77
CA TYR A 17 8.34 -2.98 2.16
C TYR A 17 9.45 -2.01 2.59
N SER A 18 9.12 -0.88 3.19
CA SER A 18 10.09 -0.18 4.03
C SER A 18 10.22 -0.99 5.32
N ALA A 19 11.33 -1.68 5.45
CA ALA A 19 11.72 -2.28 6.71
C ALA A 19 11.84 -1.16 7.76
N THR A 20 10.78 -0.94 8.53
CA THR A 20 10.90 -0.18 9.76
C THR A 20 11.85 -0.95 10.64
N SER A 21 13.07 -0.39 10.78
CA SER A 21 14.10 -0.83 11.69
C SER A 21 13.50 -1.03 13.07
N GLY A 22 13.21 -2.29 13.41
CA GLY A 22 12.95 -2.68 14.78
C GLY A 22 14.15 -2.26 15.59
N GLN A 23 13.91 -1.43 16.59
CA GLN A 23 14.92 -1.00 17.55
C GLN A 23 15.66 -2.23 18.07
N GLN A 24 16.94 -2.34 17.74
CA GLN A 24 17.88 -3.19 18.46
C GLN A 24 17.94 -2.67 19.89
N GLN A 25 17.12 -3.24 20.77
CA GLN A 25 17.38 -3.13 22.19
C GLN A 25 18.65 -3.92 22.46
N SER A 26 19.72 -3.20 22.76
CA SER A 26 20.96 -3.76 23.28
C SER A 26 20.63 -4.55 24.55
N VAL A 27 20.65 -5.86 24.43
CA VAL A 27 20.55 -6.77 25.58
C VAL A 27 21.86 -6.60 26.36
N LYS A 28 21.81 -5.79 27.42
CA LYS A 28 22.84 -5.77 28.43
C LYS A 28 22.89 -7.18 29.03
N SER A 29 24.02 -7.86 28.89
CA SER A 29 24.31 -9.14 29.51
C SER A 29 24.17 -9.02 31.00
N ILE A 30 23.07 -9.47 31.56
CA ILE A 30 22.97 -9.83 32.95
C ILE A 30 23.31 -11.32 32.99
N VAL A 31 24.54 -11.63 33.34
CA VAL A 31 24.94 -13.00 33.65
C VAL A 31 24.44 -13.30 35.05
N PRO A 32 23.43 -14.16 35.22
CA PRO A 32 23.11 -14.66 36.53
C PRO A 32 24.18 -15.70 36.90
N THR A 33 24.93 -15.46 37.98
CA THR A 33 25.81 -16.46 38.62
C THR A 33 24.95 -17.48 39.32
N THR A 34 24.19 -18.30 38.57
CA THR A 34 23.66 -19.56 39.01
C THR A 34 24.57 -20.65 38.49
N THR A 35 25.17 -21.41 39.35
CA THR A 35 25.92 -22.65 39.05
C THR A 35 24.95 -23.57 38.29
N LEU A 36 25.06 -23.60 36.97
CA LEU A 36 24.38 -24.58 36.13
C LEU A 36 24.88 -25.99 36.53
N PRO A 37 24.00 -26.99 36.58
CA PRO A 37 24.44 -28.37 36.74
C PRO A 37 25.41 -28.70 35.61
N ALA A 38 26.46 -29.49 35.89
CA ALA A 38 27.46 -29.85 34.89
C ALA A 38 26.76 -30.54 33.71
N GLU A 39 26.57 -29.78 32.61
CA GLU A 39 26.03 -30.33 31.37
C GLU A 39 26.95 -31.44 30.88
N SER A 40 26.40 -32.55 30.42
CA SER A 40 27.18 -33.61 29.84
C SER A 40 27.87 -33.15 28.55
N ASN A 41 29.02 -33.74 28.23
CA ASN A 41 29.75 -33.40 26.99
C ASN A 41 28.89 -33.61 25.72
N ALA A 42 27.87 -34.50 25.81
CA ALA A 42 26.89 -34.72 24.76
C ALA A 42 25.92 -33.54 24.61
N ASP A 43 25.45 -32.95 25.71
CA ASP A 43 24.56 -31.79 25.69
C ASP A 43 25.27 -30.56 25.07
N LEU A 44 26.54 -30.36 25.41
CA LEU A 44 27.36 -29.28 24.82
C LEU A 44 27.57 -29.46 23.33
N GLN A 45 27.72 -30.70 22.83
CA GLN A 45 27.82 -30.98 21.40
C GLN A 45 26.50 -30.68 20.67
N VAL A 46 25.35 -31.03 21.24
CA VAL A 46 24.02 -30.73 20.68
C VAL A 46 23.80 -29.21 20.63
N ILE A 47 24.14 -28.49 21.71
CA ILE A 47 24.03 -27.03 21.76
C ILE A 47 24.89 -26.37 20.68
N ARG A 48 26.14 -26.81 20.51
CA ARG A 48 27.04 -26.31 19.45
C ARG A 48 26.50 -26.60 18.05
N ALA A 49 25.99 -27.80 17.79
CA ALA A 49 25.41 -28.15 16.52
C ALA A 49 24.19 -27.28 16.19
N ASN A 50 23.31 -27.03 17.16
CA ASN A 50 22.16 -26.16 17.00
C ASN A 50 22.59 -24.69 16.75
N LEU A 51 23.61 -24.19 17.45
CA LEU A 51 24.13 -22.85 17.24
C LEU A 51 24.65 -22.67 15.81
N ILE A 52 25.47 -23.63 15.33
CA ILE A 52 25.96 -23.63 13.94
C ILE A 52 24.81 -23.64 12.94
N ALA A 53 23.77 -24.43 13.18
CA ALA A 53 22.60 -24.50 12.31
C ALA A 53 21.84 -23.16 12.28
N TYR A 54 21.71 -22.47 13.41
CA TYR A 54 21.09 -21.14 13.49
C TYR A 54 21.93 -20.09 12.75
N GLU A 55 23.26 -20.06 12.92
CA GLU A 55 24.16 -19.17 12.21
C GLU A 55 24.08 -19.40 10.68
N GLN A 56 24.04 -20.67 10.25
CA GLN A 56 23.87 -21.02 8.85
C GLN A 56 22.50 -20.61 8.29
N ARG A 57 21.41 -20.79 9.08
CA ARG A 57 20.08 -20.33 8.73
C ARG A 57 20.05 -18.82 8.48
N ASP A 58 20.62 -18.03 9.41
CA ASP A 58 20.64 -16.57 9.31
C ASP A 58 21.44 -16.12 8.07
N LEU A 59 22.56 -16.79 7.78
CA LEU A 59 23.34 -16.53 6.57
C LEU A 59 22.53 -16.82 5.29
N GLU A 60 21.77 -17.90 5.26
CA GLU A 60 20.90 -18.21 4.10
C GLU A 60 19.76 -17.18 3.96
N ILE A 61 19.19 -16.67 5.08
CA ILE A 61 18.20 -15.59 5.04
C ILE A 61 18.82 -14.32 4.46
N GLU A 62 20.00 -13.89 4.93
CA GLU A 62 20.71 -12.70 4.43
C GLU A 62 21.07 -12.81 2.93
N LYS A 63 21.48 -13.99 2.49
CA LYS A 63 21.68 -14.25 1.05
C LYS A 63 20.38 -14.07 0.27
N GLY A 64 19.29 -14.64 0.78
CA GLY A 64 17.96 -14.51 0.18
C GLY A 64 17.53 -13.05 0.05
N ASP A 65 17.72 -12.24 1.11
CA ASP A 65 17.44 -10.81 1.10
C ASP A 65 18.28 -10.07 0.04
N THR A 66 19.56 -10.46 -0.09
CA THR A 66 20.46 -9.88 -1.09
C THR A 66 20.01 -10.18 -2.53
N PHE A 67 19.58 -11.42 -2.81
CA PHE A 67 19.07 -11.80 -4.12
C PHE A 67 17.73 -11.14 -4.42
N LEU A 68 16.85 -11.06 -3.41
CA LEU A 68 15.57 -10.38 -3.55
C LEU A 68 15.75 -8.89 -3.90
N ALA A 69 16.69 -8.20 -3.24
CA ALA A 69 17.03 -6.81 -3.53
C ALA A 69 17.57 -6.59 -4.96
N LYS A 70 18.18 -7.63 -5.57
CA LYS A 70 18.62 -7.63 -6.97
C LYS A 70 17.52 -8.03 -7.96
N GLY A 71 16.32 -8.36 -7.48
CA GLY A 71 15.20 -8.86 -8.29
C GLY A 71 15.30 -10.34 -8.67
N ASP A 72 16.28 -11.09 -8.15
CA ASP A 72 16.41 -12.54 -8.36
C ASP A 72 15.56 -13.31 -7.37
N ILE A 73 14.24 -13.31 -7.63
CA ILE A 73 13.23 -13.90 -6.75
C ILE A 73 13.42 -15.42 -6.61
N ASP A 74 13.82 -16.12 -7.68
CA ASP A 74 13.97 -17.58 -7.66
C ASP A 74 15.12 -18.01 -6.75
N THR A 75 16.25 -17.34 -6.84
CA THR A 75 17.39 -17.61 -5.96
C THR A 75 17.07 -17.23 -4.52
N ALA A 76 16.35 -16.14 -4.28
CA ALA A 76 15.89 -15.77 -2.94
C ALA A 76 15.00 -16.87 -2.32
N ILE A 77 14.02 -17.39 -3.06
CA ILE A 77 13.17 -18.53 -2.63
C ILE A 77 14.02 -19.77 -2.30
N ALA A 78 15.04 -20.07 -3.09
CA ALA A 78 15.95 -21.19 -2.84
C ALA A 78 16.73 -21.00 -1.53
N CYS A 79 17.25 -19.81 -1.28
CA CYS A 79 17.95 -19.47 -0.03
C CYS A 79 17.03 -19.58 1.19
N TYR A 80 15.83 -19.01 1.16
CA TYR A 80 14.86 -19.15 2.26
C TYR A 80 14.42 -20.60 2.46
N THR A 81 14.34 -21.39 1.39
CA THR A 81 14.07 -22.83 1.50
C THR A 81 15.23 -23.57 2.17
N ALA A 82 16.48 -23.18 1.93
CA ALA A 82 17.65 -23.73 2.61
C ALA A 82 17.61 -23.34 4.11
N ALA A 83 17.29 -22.11 4.42
CA ALA A 83 17.11 -21.64 5.81
C ALA A 83 16.03 -22.44 6.56
N ILE A 84 14.89 -22.72 5.92
CA ILE A 84 13.80 -23.54 6.48
C ILE A 84 14.25 -25.00 6.72
N ARG A 85 15.12 -25.56 5.89
CA ARG A 85 15.67 -26.90 6.14
C ARG A 85 16.57 -26.95 7.38
N LEU A 86 17.30 -25.85 7.65
CA LEU A 86 18.17 -25.72 8.83
C LEU A 86 17.33 -25.47 10.11
N ASP A 87 16.27 -24.66 10.00
CA ASP A 87 15.34 -24.43 11.09
C ASP A 87 13.89 -24.47 10.59
N PRO A 88 13.20 -25.62 10.69
CA PRO A 88 11.82 -25.77 10.26
C PRO A 88 10.79 -24.95 11.05
N LYS A 89 11.21 -24.23 12.09
CA LYS A 89 10.36 -23.33 12.89
C LYS A 89 10.68 -21.85 12.68
N SER A 90 11.56 -21.52 11.76
CA SER A 90 11.95 -20.14 11.44
C SER A 90 10.78 -19.38 10.79
N ILE A 91 10.00 -18.66 11.60
CA ILE A 91 8.91 -17.81 11.13
C ILE A 91 9.41 -16.81 10.09
N ASP A 92 10.59 -16.22 10.31
CA ASP A 92 11.19 -15.23 9.40
C ASP A 92 11.47 -15.83 8.02
N ALA A 93 12.07 -17.01 7.95
CA ALA A 93 12.35 -17.68 6.67
C ALA A 93 11.07 -18.04 5.90
N PHE A 94 10.04 -18.54 6.58
CA PHE A 94 8.73 -18.79 5.97
C PHE A 94 8.07 -17.48 5.50
N TYR A 95 8.11 -16.43 6.31
CA TYR A 95 7.51 -15.15 5.98
C TYR A 95 8.16 -14.53 4.73
N LYS A 96 9.49 -14.52 4.67
CA LYS A 96 10.26 -14.00 3.52
C LYS A 96 10.02 -14.86 2.26
N ARG A 97 9.95 -16.19 2.40
CA ARG A 97 9.64 -17.08 1.29
C ARG A 97 8.21 -16.86 0.78
N GLY A 98 7.23 -16.78 1.66
CA GLY A 98 5.83 -16.49 1.34
C GLY A 98 5.69 -15.15 0.61
N THR A 99 6.38 -14.10 1.08
CA THR A 99 6.41 -12.80 0.40
C THR A 99 7.06 -12.92 -1.00
N SER A 100 8.13 -13.71 -1.13
CA SER A 100 8.77 -13.94 -2.44
C SER A 100 7.87 -14.74 -3.38
N PHE A 101 7.10 -15.71 -2.88
CA PHE A 101 6.06 -16.39 -3.66
C PHE A 101 4.98 -15.43 -4.15
N SER A 102 4.58 -14.46 -3.31
CA SER A 102 3.64 -13.40 -3.71
C SER A 102 4.17 -12.59 -4.89
N LEU A 103 5.43 -12.14 -4.83
CA LEU A 103 6.08 -11.41 -5.94
C LEU A 103 6.16 -12.22 -7.22
N LYS A 104 6.31 -13.54 -7.11
CA LYS A 104 6.32 -14.46 -8.25
C LYS A 104 4.92 -14.81 -8.78
N GLY A 105 3.86 -14.45 -8.07
CA GLY A 105 2.48 -14.85 -8.36
C GLY A 105 2.16 -16.31 -8.00
N ASN A 106 3.01 -16.96 -7.18
CA ASN A 106 2.77 -18.31 -6.68
C ASN A 106 1.89 -18.25 -5.42
N ILE A 107 0.59 -18.14 -5.62
CA ILE A 107 -0.40 -18.00 -4.56
C ILE A 107 -0.44 -19.22 -3.63
N ASP A 108 -0.30 -20.43 -4.18
CA ASP A 108 -0.34 -21.66 -3.37
C ASP A 108 0.84 -21.73 -2.40
N GLY A 109 2.04 -21.39 -2.85
CA GLY A 109 3.23 -21.33 -2.01
C GLY A 109 3.12 -20.25 -0.92
N GLU A 110 2.65 -19.06 -1.30
CA GLU A 110 2.39 -17.96 -0.38
C GLU A 110 1.42 -18.36 0.75
N MET A 111 0.28 -18.95 0.37
CA MET A 111 -0.76 -19.35 1.32
C MET A 111 -0.31 -20.49 2.22
N ALA A 112 0.47 -21.45 1.71
CA ALA A 112 1.03 -22.55 2.49
C ALA A 112 1.99 -22.05 3.57
N ASP A 113 2.89 -21.12 3.22
CA ASP A 113 3.86 -20.55 4.16
C ASP A 113 3.15 -19.73 5.26
N TYR A 114 2.20 -18.87 4.91
CA TYR A 114 1.45 -18.10 5.89
C TYR A 114 0.56 -18.99 6.79
N ALA A 115 -0.02 -20.07 6.24
CA ALA A 115 -0.76 -21.01 7.05
C ALA A 115 0.14 -21.72 8.07
N TYR A 116 1.36 -22.09 7.66
CA TYR A 116 2.32 -22.72 8.55
C TYR A 116 2.80 -21.78 9.67
N ILE A 117 3.09 -20.51 9.35
CA ILE A 117 3.44 -19.50 10.36
C ILE A 117 2.34 -19.40 11.41
N LEU A 118 1.06 -19.34 11.00
CA LEU A 118 -0.06 -19.23 11.92
C LEU A 118 -0.33 -20.51 12.74
N GLN A 119 0.19 -21.67 12.33
CA GLN A 119 0.24 -22.87 13.17
C GLN A 119 1.34 -22.76 14.24
N LEU A 120 2.47 -22.13 13.92
CA LEU A 120 3.56 -21.91 14.89
C LEU A 120 3.26 -20.77 15.86
N ASP A 121 2.67 -19.69 15.36
CA ASP A 121 2.31 -18.49 16.12
C ASP A 121 0.96 -17.96 15.64
N ALA A 122 -0.09 -18.37 16.37
CA ALA A 122 -1.47 -17.94 16.09
C ALA A 122 -1.74 -16.45 16.40
N THR A 123 -0.74 -15.73 16.91
CA THR A 123 -0.83 -14.29 17.22
C THR A 123 -0.02 -13.41 16.28
N ASN A 124 0.53 -13.98 15.21
CA ASN A 124 1.36 -13.25 14.25
C ASN A 124 0.53 -12.29 13.39
N THR A 125 0.45 -11.04 13.82
CA THR A 125 -0.36 -9.99 13.16
C THR A 125 0.09 -9.69 11.74
N ALA A 126 1.41 -9.69 11.49
CA ALA A 126 1.96 -9.42 10.16
C ALA A 126 1.52 -10.50 9.17
N THR A 127 1.53 -11.76 9.58
CA THR A 127 1.10 -12.88 8.74
C THR A 127 -0.40 -12.84 8.45
N PHE A 128 -1.24 -12.49 9.43
CA PHE A 128 -2.67 -12.26 9.17
C PHE A 128 -2.86 -11.15 8.13
N ASN A 129 -2.16 -10.02 8.27
CA ASN A 129 -2.25 -8.92 7.30
C ASN A 129 -1.82 -9.36 5.90
N ARG A 130 -0.69 -10.03 5.75
CA ARG A 130 -0.20 -10.55 4.46
C ARG A 130 -1.15 -11.56 3.83
N ARG A 131 -1.67 -12.51 4.62
CA ARG A 131 -2.67 -13.46 4.12
C ARG A 131 -3.97 -12.77 3.73
N GLY A 132 -4.36 -11.71 4.43
CA GLY A 132 -5.46 -10.83 4.03
C GLY A 132 -5.21 -10.17 2.67
N MET A 133 -3.98 -9.66 2.42
CA MET A 133 -3.60 -9.08 1.14
C MET A 133 -3.65 -10.12 0.01
N ALA A 134 -3.16 -11.33 0.24
CA ALA A 134 -3.25 -12.42 -0.74
C ALA A 134 -4.72 -12.71 -1.11
N PHE A 135 -5.63 -12.79 -0.13
CA PHE A 135 -7.05 -12.95 -0.40
C PHE A 135 -7.66 -11.75 -1.15
N ALA A 136 -7.26 -10.53 -0.83
CA ALA A 136 -7.73 -9.33 -1.52
C ALA A 136 -7.30 -9.32 -2.99
N ASN A 137 -6.06 -9.72 -3.30
CA ASN A 137 -5.56 -9.88 -4.66
C ASN A 137 -6.35 -10.92 -5.47
N MET A 138 -6.88 -11.94 -4.79
CA MET A 138 -7.79 -12.94 -5.38
C MET A 138 -9.24 -12.44 -5.47
N ASN A 139 -9.55 -11.20 -5.12
CA ASN A 139 -10.90 -10.64 -4.94
C ASN A 139 -11.76 -11.38 -3.89
N ALA A 140 -11.16 -12.18 -3.02
CA ALA A 140 -11.83 -12.88 -1.93
C ALA A 140 -11.96 -11.95 -0.70
N PHE A 141 -12.67 -10.83 -0.87
CA PHE A 141 -12.71 -9.74 0.10
C PHE A 141 -13.24 -10.15 1.48
N ASP A 142 -14.20 -11.08 1.58
CA ASP A 142 -14.68 -11.56 2.89
C ASP A 142 -13.55 -12.24 3.68
N ARG A 143 -12.74 -13.06 3.01
CA ARG A 143 -11.59 -13.71 3.63
C ARG A 143 -10.50 -12.71 3.99
N ALA A 144 -10.27 -11.71 3.13
CA ALA A 144 -9.35 -10.61 3.40
C ALA A 144 -9.76 -9.85 4.67
N ILE A 145 -11.02 -9.42 4.75
CA ILE A 145 -11.60 -8.70 5.89
C ILE A 145 -11.48 -9.52 7.18
N SER A 146 -11.74 -10.83 7.12
CA SER A 146 -11.59 -11.72 8.28
C SER A 146 -10.14 -11.73 8.78
N ASN A 147 -9.16 -11.85 7.89
CA ASN A 147 -7.75 -11.85 8.25
C ASN A 147 -7.28 -10.51 8.83
N TYR A 148 -7.62 -9.39 8.19
CA TYR A 148 -7.32 -8.07 8.74
C TYR A 148 -7.98 -7.84 10.09
N SER A 149 -9.20 -8.35 10.29
CA SER A 149 -9.90 -8.25 11.57
C SER A 149 -9.18 -9.01 12.68
N GLU A 150 -8.61 -10.19 12.39
CA GLU A 150 -7.77 -10.90 13.35
C GLU A 150 -6.48 -10.15 13.65
N ALA A 151 -5.80 -9.58 12.64
CA ALA A 151 -4.63 -8.74 12.86
C ALA A 151 -4.95 -7.55 13.79
N ILE A 152 -6.07 -6.87 13.56
CA ILE A 152 -6.53 -5.74 14.37
C ILE A 152 -6.94 -6.18 15.79
N ARG A 153 -7.60 -7.33 15.93
CA ARG A 153 -7.99 -7.88 17.23
C ARG A 153 -6.77 -8.16 18.11
N ILE A 154 -5.70 -8.67 17.50
CA ILE A 154 -4.46 -9.01 18.22
C ILE A 154 -3.65 -7.72 18.48
N ASN A 155 -3.52 -6.85 17.49
CA ASN A 155 -2.84 -5.57 17.62
C ASN A 155 -3.73 -4.40 17.16
N PRO A 156 -4.48 -3.76 18.08
CA PRO A 156 -5.34 -2.62 17.75
C PRO A 156 -4.60 -1.37 17.27
N SER A 157 -3.27 -1.35 17.36
CA SER A 157 -2.42 -0.26 16.87
C SER A 157 -1.79 -0.57 15.51
N PHE A 158 -2.30 -1.56 14.77
CA PHE A 158 -1.78 -1.92 13.47
C PHE A 158 -2.48 -1.13 12.34
N ALA A 159 -1.99 0.11 12.10
CA ALA A 159 -2.57 1.05 11.12
C ALA A 159 -2.74 0.44 9.72
N GLU A 160 -1.74 -0.30 9.24
CA GLU A 160 -1.77 -0.94 7.92
C GLU A 160 -2.96 -1.91 7.77
N ALA A 161 -3.27 -2.70 8.80
CA ALA A 161 -4.38 -3.63 8.76
C ALA A 161 -5.75 -2.92 8.67
N TYR A 162 -5.91 -1.78 9.35
CA TYR A 162 -7.10 -0.94 9.18
C TYR A 162 -7.21 -0.40 7.76
N ASN A 163 -6.12 0.16 7.20
CA ASN A 163 -6.11 0.67 5.84
C ASN A 163 -6.46 -0.43 4.83
N ASN A 164 -5.85 -1.61 4.94
CA ASN A 164 -6.10 -2.73 4.04
C ASN A 164 -7.53 -3.26 4.16
N ARG A 165 -8.08 -3.33 5.37
CA ARG A 165 -9.48 -3.72 5.58
C ARG A 165 -10.44 -2.68 4.99
N ALA A 166 -10.13 -1.41 5.13
CA ALA A 166 -10.90 -0.33 4.52
C ALA A 166 -10.96 -0.45 2.99
N LEU A 167 -9.83 -0.76 2.34
CA LEU A 167 -9.80 -0.99 0.89
C LEU A 167 -10.63 -2.22 0.49
N ALA A 168 -10.60 -3.28 1.29
CA ALA A 168 -11.44 -4.46 1.05
C ALA A 168 -12.94 -4.11 1.21
N TYR A 169 -13.34 -3.32 2.21
CA TYR A 169 -14.70 -2.80 2.34
C TYR A 169 -15.10 -1.92 1.17
N ALA A 170 -14.22 -1.03 0.70
CA ALA A 170 -14.47 -0.18 -0.46
C ALA A 170 -14.74 -0.99 -1.73
N ASN A 171 -13.95 -2.06 -1.96
CA ASN A 171 -14.16 -2.96 -3.09
C ASN A 171 -15.50 -3.73 -3.03
N GLN A 172 -16.07 -3.91 -1.83
CA GLN A 172 -17.42 -4.44 -1.63
C GLN A 172 -18.52 -3.37 -1.67
N GLY A 173 -18.19 -2.11 -1.94
CA GLY A 173 -19.14 -1.00 -1.92
C GLY A 173 -19.54 -0.53 -0.52
N GLN A 174 -18.90 -1.04 0.54
CA GLN A 174 -19.19 -0.70 1.94
C GLN A 174 -18.45 0.58 2.37
N ILE A 175 -18.66 1.69 1.65
CA ILE A 175 -17.92 2.95 1.78
C ILE A 175 -17.92 3.49 3.22
N ALA A 176 -19.05 3.39 3.93
CA ALA A 176 -19.14 3.88 5.31
C ALA A 176 -18.18 3.12 6.25
N LYS A 177 -18.05 1.79 6.12
CA LYS A 177 -17.10 1.00 6.91
C LYS A 177 -15.65 1.32 6.55
N SER A 178 -15.39 1.52 5.26
CA SER A 178 -14.07 1.96 4.78
C SER A 178 -13.64 3.27 5.45
N ILE A 179 -14.50 4.28 5.49
CA ILE A 179 -14.21 5.58 6.14
C ILE A 179 -13.93 5.40 7.64
N VAL A 180 -14.67 4.53 8.32
CA VAL A 180 -14.44 4.25 9.76
C VAL A 180 -13.04 3.67 9.98
N ASP A 181 -12.66 2.66 9.19
CA ASP A 181 -11.35 2.02 9.32
C ASP A 181 -10.21 2.99 8.97
N LEU A 182 -10.32 3.76 7.87
CA LEU A 182 -9.33 4.77 7.50
C LEU A 182 -9.20 5.87 8.58
N THR A 183 -10.31 6.24 9.21
CA THR A 183 -10.28 7.17 10.33
C THR A 183 -9.54 6.59 11.54
N GLN A 184 -9.70 5.29 11.79
CA GLN A 184 -8.95 4.62 12.85
C GLN A 184 -7.47 4.47 12.50
N ALA A 185 -7.14 4.15 11.24
CA ALA A 185 -5.76 4.09 10.77
C ALA A 185 -5.03 5.43 10.97
N ILE A 186 -5.68 6.56 10.63
CA ILE A 186 -5.11 7.91 10.85
C ILE A 186 -4.90 8.23 12.34
N LYS A 187 -5.76 7.76 13.23
CA LYS A 187 -5.55 7.95 14.68
C LYS A 187 -4.32 7.20 15.19
N VAL A 188 -4.00 6.07 14.57
CA VAL A 188 -2.82 5.27 14.92
C VAL A 188 -1.56 5.84 14.28
N ASP A 189 -1.64 6.20 13.00
CA ASP A 189 -0.56 6.79 12.22
C ASP A 189 -1.06 8.04 11.50
N SER A 190 -0.77 9.20 12.08
CA SER A 190 -1.20 10.51 11.59
C SER A 190 -0.37 11.07 10.44
N GLU A 191 0.73 10.40 10.04
CA GLU A 191 1.61 10.84 8.96
C GLU A 191 1.52 9.92 7.72
N SER A 192 0.55 9.02 7.68
CA SER A 192 0.34 8.12 6.54
C SER A 192 -0.33 8.82 5.37
N THR A 193 0.44 9.25 4.38
CA THR A 193 -0.04 9.86 3.12
C THR A 193 -1.12 9.01 2.45
N ASN A 194 -0.86 7.71 2.31
CA ASN A 194 -1.79 6.77 1.66
C ASN A 194 -3.14 6.69 2.37
N THR A 195 -3.16 6.76 3.70
CA THR A 195 -4.40 6.65 4.47
C THR A 195 -5.29 7.87 4.31
N TYR A 196 -4.71 9.09 4.32
CA TYR A 196 -5.45 10.31 4.01
C TYR A 196 -5.96 10.30 2.58
N PHE A 197 -5.11 9.96 1.60
CA PHE A 197 -5.52 9.87 0.20
C PHE A 197 -6.68 8.89 0.01
N ASN A 198 -6.60 7.69 0.58
CA ASN A 198 -7.66 6.70 0.47
C ASN A 198 -8.96 7.20 1.11
N ARG A 199 -8.91 7.88 2.27
CA ARG A 199 -10.10 8.42 2.91
C ARG A 199 -10.70 9.58 2.11
N ALA A 200 -9.86 10.43 1.52
CA ALA A 200 -10.32 11.47 0.60
C ALA A 200 -11.09 10.90 -0.60
N VAL A 201 -10.59 9.81 -1.20
CA VAL A 201 -11.30 9.10 -2.27
C VAL A 201 -12.65 8.56 -1.79
N MET A 202 -12.73 8.00 -0.58
CA MET A 202 -14.00 7.51 -0.02
C MET A 202 -14.97 8.66 0.27
N PHE A 203 -14.51 9.79 0.79
CA PHE A 203 -15.34 10.99 0.97
C PHE A 203 -15.83 11.54 -0.37
N ASN A 204 -14.96 11.61 -1.37
CA ASN A 204 -15.35 12.05 -2.72
C ASN A 204 -16.44 11.14 -3.32
N ASN A 205 -16.26 9.82 -3.24
CA ASN A 205 -17.23 8.84 -3.74
C ASN A 205 -18.58 8.89 -3.02
N SER A 206 -18.60 9.38 -1.79
CA SER A 206 -19.84 9.57 -1.00
C SER A 206 -20.41 10.99 -1.08
N GLY A 207 -19.85 11.87 -1.93
CA GLY A 207 -20.30 13.24 -2.11
C GLY A 207 -19.93 14.19 -0.97
N GLN A 208 -19.05 13.78 -0.06
CA GLN A 208 -18.58 14.61 1.08
C GLN A 208 -17.36 15.44 0.65
N PHE A 209 -17.55 16.32 -0.34
CA PHE A 209 -16.47 17.01 -1.05
C PHE A 209 -15.57 17.86 -0.15
N ASP A 210 -16.10 18.55 0.84
CA ASP A 210 -15.29 19.39 1.72
C ASP A 210 -14.33 18.56 2.58
N LYS A 211 -14.77 17.35 3.02
CA LYS A 211 -13.92 16.43 3.75
C LYS A 211 -12.86 15.80 2.82
N ALA A 212 -13.24 15.52 1.58
CA ALA A 212 -12.29 15.02 0.59
C ALA A 212 -11.18 16.05 0.32
N ILE A 213 -11.54 17.34 0.14
CA ILE A 213 -10.57 18.42 -0.05
C ILE A 213 -9.64 18.55 1.17
N ALA A 214 -10.17 18.45 2.39
CA ALA A 214 -9.35 18.49 3.60
C ALA A 214 -8.34 17.35 3.64
N ASP A 215 -8.75 16.13 3.35
CA ASP A 215 -7.86 14.97 3.36
C ASP A 215 -6.84 14.98 2.21
N TYR A 216 -7.21 15.43 0.99
CA TYR A 216 -6.23 15.66 -0.09
C TYR A 216 -5.24 16.76 0.29
N THR A 217 -5.66 17.77 1.04
CA THR A 217 -4.77 18.82 1.53
C THR A 217 -3.76 18.26 2.54
N GLU A 218 -4.19 17.38 3.44
CA GLU A 218 -3.26 16.68 4.35
C GLU A 218 -2.33 15.73 3.59
N THR A 219 -2.84 15.01 2.59
CA THR A 219 -1.99 14.20 1.69
C THR A 219 -0.86 15.03 1.09
N ILE A 220 -1.19 16.20 0.55
CA ILE A 220 -0.24 17.14 -0.07
C ILE A 220 0.71 17.75 0.98
N ARG A 221 0.23 18.03 2.20
CA ARG A 221 1.09 18.53 3.30
C ARG A 221 2.17 17.53 3.66
N ILE A 222 1.84 16.22 3.68
CA ILE A 222 2.76 15.14 4.04
C ILE A 222 3.68 14.80 2.86
N ASP A 223 3.13 14.76 1.65
CA ASP A 223 3.84 14.45 0.40
C ASP A 223 3.44 15.45 -0.69
N ASP A 224 4.27 16.48 -0.88
CA ASP A 224 4.05 17.53 -1.87
C ASP A 224 4.30 17.06 -3.32
N GLN A 225 4.80 15.84 -3.53
CA GLN A 225 4.98 15.21 -4.84
C GLN A 225 3.83 14.25 -5.22
N HIS A 226 2.74 14.25 -4.47
CA HIS A 226 1.61 13.35 -4.71
C HIS A 226 0.70 13.88 -5.83
N GLU A 227 1.07 13.62 -7.11
CA GLU A 227 0.34 14.09 -8.31
C GLU A 227 -1.17 13.85 -8.22
N MET A 228 -1.58 12.63 -7.84
CA MET A 228 -3.00 12.24 -7.82
C MET A 228 -3.82 13.00 -6.78
N ALA A 229 -3.23 13.46 -5.69
CA ALA A 229 -3.94 14.25 -4.69
C ALA A 229 -4.29 15.64 -5.25
N TYR A 230 -3.35 16.28 -5.94
CA TYR A 230 -3.62 17.53 -6.66
C TYR A 230 -4.68 17.34 -7.74
N MET A 231 -4.56 16.29 -8.57
CA MET A 231 -5.52 15.99 -9.63
C MET A 231 -6.94 15.82 -9.12
N ASN A 232 -7.10 15.01 -8.05
CA ASN A 232 -8.42 14.70 -7.51
C ASN A 232 -9.02 15.91 -6.76
N ARG A 233 -8.21 16.71 -6.06
CA ARG A 233 -8.67 17.95 -5.42
C ARG A 233 -9.10 18.98 -6.46
N ALA A 234 -8.33 19.12 -7.55
CA ALA A 234 -8.69 19.97 -8.67
C ALA A 234 -10.03 19.57 -9.31
N GLU A 235 -10.28 18.27 -9.50
CA GLU A 235 -11.54 17.76 -10.04
C GLU A 235 -12.73 18.19 -9.16
N ILE A 236 -12.59 18.11 -7.84
CA ILE A 236 -13.63 18.60 -6.92
C ILE A 236 -13.80 20.11 -7.05
N HIS A 237 -12.71 20.88 -7.15
CA HIS A 237 -12.76 22.31 -7.39
C HIS A 237 -13.51 22.66 -8.68
N VAL A 238 -13.26 21.90 -9.77
CA VAL A 238 -14.04 22.07 -11.02
C VAL A 238 -15.52 21.81 -10.79
N GLY A 239 -15.87 20.71 -10.10
CA GLY A 239 -17.26 20.40 -9.79
C GLY A 239 -17.98 21.43 -8.91
N GLN A 240 -17.20 22.23 -8.18
CA GLN A 240 -17.72 23.35 -7.34
C GLN A 240 -17.52 24.73 -8.03
N GLU A 241 -17.21 24.75 -9.31
CA GLU A 241 -16.97 25.97 -10.11
C GLU A 241 -15.82 26.86 -9.59
N ARG A 242 -14.94 26.30 -8.76
CA ARG A 242 -13.74 26.98 -8.23
C ARG A 242 -12.57 26.82 -9.21
N PHE A 243 -12.76 27.29 -10.43
CA PHE A 243 -11.85 27.03 -11.56
C PHE A 243 -10.41 27.54 -11.33
N ALA A 244 -10.26 28.69 -10.67
CA ALA A 244 -8.92 29.23 -10.36
C ALA A 244 -8.13 28.31 -9.42
N ALA A 245 -8.79 27.72 -8.41
CA ALA A 245 -8.20 26.75 -7.51
C ALA A 245 -7.83 25.45 -8.27
N ALA A 246 -8.71 25.00 -9.17
CA ALA A 246 -8.45 23.85 -10.01
C ALA A 246 -7.22 24.06 -10.92
N VAL A 247 -7.09 25.25 -11.55
CA VAL A 247 -5.91 25.61 -12.37
C VAL A 247 -4.63 25.54 -11.53
N ALA A 248 -4.65 26.05 -10.31
CA ALA A 248 -3.49 26.00 -9.41
C ALA A 248 -3.07 24.55 -9.13
N ASP A 249 -4.03 23.69 -8.76
CA ASP A 249 -3.75 22.28 -8.46
C ASP A 249 -3.28 21.49 -9.69
N TYR A 250 -3.92 21.66 -10.85
CA TYR A 250 -3.43 21.01 -12.08
C TYR A 250 -2.05 21.52 -12.49
N THR A 251 -1.72 22.77 -12.20
CA THR A 251 -0.37 23.31 -12.44
C THR A 251 0.67 22.60 -11.57
N GLN A 252 0.36 22.33 -10.30
CA GLN A 252 1.24 21.53 -9.45
C GLN A 252 1.35 20.09 -9.97
N ALA A 253 0.25 19.45 -10.34
CA ALA A 253 0.27 18.11 -10.93
C ALA A 253 1.17 18.04 -12.18
N ILE A 254 1.10 19.05 -13.06
CA ILE A 254 1.96 19.16 -14.26
C ILE A 254 3.42 19.39 -13.88
N SER A 255 3.70 20.15 -12.83
CA SER A 255 5.08 20.36 -12.37
C SER A 255 5.72 19.07 -11.86
N ILE A 256 4.92 18.19 -11.25
CA ILE A 256 5.35 16.87 -10.77
C ILE A 256 5.51 15.90 -11.95
N ASN A 257 4.53 15.87 -12.85
CA ASN A 257 4.52 15.00 -14.02
C ASN A 257 4.26 15.78 -15.31
N PRO A 258 5.32 16.31 -15.97
CA PRO A 258 5.18 17.08 -17.21
C PRO A 258 4.66 16.28 -18.42
N GLU A 259 4.56 14.96 -18.30
CA GLU A 259 4.03 14.10 -19.37
C GLU A 259 2.55 13.71 -19.14
N SER A 260 1.91 14.24 -18.10
CA SER A 260 0.51 13.97 -17.76
C SER A 260 -0.45 14.67 -18.75
N ALA A 261 -0.74 14.01 -19.87
CA ALA A 261 -1.71 14.53 -20.85
C ALA A 261 -3.08 14.84 -20.21
N MET A 262 -3.46 14.10 -19.19
CA MET A 262 -4.72 14.30 -18.47
C MET A 262 -4.71 15.62 -17.67
N ALA A 263 -3.60 15.94 -17.01
CA ALA A 263 -3.46 17.18 -16.24
C ALA A 263 -3.55 18.41 -17.15
N PHE A 264 -2.86 18.40 -18.30
CA PHE A 264 -2.99 19.47 -19.31
C PHE A 264 -4.42 19.58 -19.81
N TYR A 265 -5.05 18.48 -20.20
CA TYR A 265 -6.42 18.51 -20.69
C TYR A 265 -7.39 19.11 -19.68
N ASN A 266 -7.31 18.67 -18.42
CA ASN A 266 -8.22 19.14 -17.37
C ASN A 266 -7.93 20.61 -16.99
N ARG A 267 -6.65 21.05 -17.00
CA ARG A 267 -6.32 22.47 -16.80
C ARG A 267 -6.86 23.33 -17.94
N GLY A 268 -6.74 22.88 -19.17
CA GLY A 268 -7.33 23.55 -20.32
C GLY A 268 -8.85 23.70 -20.20
N ARG A 269 -9.54 22.70 -19.68
CA ARG A 269 -10.99 22.79 -19.37
C ARG A 269 -11.28 23.87 -18.31
N ALA A 270 -10.47 23.94 -17.27
CA ALA A 270 -10.61 24.95 -16.22
C ALA A 270 -10.30 26.37 -16.74
N TYR A 271 -9.26 26.53 -17.59
CA TYR A 271 -8.96 27.80 -18.25
C TYR A 271 -10.11 28.25 -19.14
N ARG A 272 -10.67 27.37 -19.96
CA ARG A 272 -11.83 27.69 -20.80
C ARG A 272 -13.03 28.15 -19.97
N ALA A 273 -13.28 27.53 -18.82
CA ALA A 273 -14.37 27.93 -17.92
C ALA A 273 -14.13 29.32 -17.29
N LEU A 274 -12.87 29.76 -17.17
CA LEU A 274 -12.48 31.12 -16.76
C LEU A 274 -12.52 32.13 -17.89
N GLY A 275 -12.74 31.72 -19.15
CA GLY A 275 -12.65 32.57 -20.33
C GLY A 275 -11.24 32.77 -20.88
N ASN A 276 -10.26 32.03 -20.40
CA ASN A 276 -8.85 32.09 -20.81
C ASN A 276 -8.64 31.13 -22.00
N GLU A 277 -9.11 31.54 -23.18
CA GLU A 277 -9.15 30.67 -24.37
C GLU A 277 -7.75 30.33 -24.91
N ASP A 278 -6.79 31.27 -24.88
CA ASP A 278 -5.43 31.03 -25.38
C ASP A 278 -4.68 30.01 -24.55
N GLU A 279 -4.74 30.09 -23.22
CA GLU A 279 -4.17 29.12 -22.29
C GLU A 279 -4.85 27.74 -22.44
N ALA A 280 -6.17 27.72 -22.62
CA ALA A 280 -6.91 26.49 -22.84
C ALA A 280 -6.47 25.78 -24.14
N LEU A 281 -6.32 26.52 -25.24
CA LEU A 281 -5.86 25.98 -26.53
C LEU A 281 -4.42 25.47 -26.46
N SER A 282 -3.54 26.19 -25.77
CA SER A 282 -2.17 25.74 -25.50
C SER A 282 -2.12 24.41 -24.76
N ASP A 283 -2.91 24.29 -23.70
CA ASP A 283 -2.98 23.08 -22.88
C ASP A 283 -3.59 21.88 -23.65
N TYR A 284 -4.66 22.11 -24.42
CA TYR A 284 -5.24 21.06 -25.28
C TYR A 284 -4.26 20.58 -26.34
N SER A 285 -3.50 21.49 -26.98
CA SER A 285 -2.49 21.13 -27.97
C SER A 285 -1.38 20.27 -27.36
N THR A 286 -0.96 20.60 -26.13
CA THR A 286 0.03 19.82 -25.39
C THR A 286 -0.53 18.44 -25.02
N ALA A 287 -1.76 18.35 -24.54
CA ALA A 287 -2.42 17.09 -24.20
C ALA A 287 -2.52 16.15 -25.43
N ILE A 288 -2.87 16.69 -26.61
CA ILE A 288 -2.92 15.93 -27.87
C ILE A 288 -1.53 15.44 -28.27
N ARG A 289 -0.51 16.28 -28.16
CA ARG A 289 0.88 15.91 -28.48
C ARG A 289 1.40 14.80 -27.58
N LEU A 290 1.07 14.82 -26.28
CA LEU A 290 1.47 13.80 -25.31
C LEU A 290 0.69 12.49 -25.47
N ASN A 291 -0.55 12.54 -25.93
CA ASN A 291 -1.37 11.35 -26.16
C ASN A 291 -2.17 11.46 -27.47
N PRO A 292 -1.55 11.17 -28.62
CA PRO A 292 -2.19 11.28 -29.94
C PRO A 292 -3.39 10.35 -30.14
N SER A 293 -3.48 9.25 -29.40
CA SER A 293 -4.61 8.30 -29.51
C SER A 293 -5.93 8.85 -28.97
N LYS A 294 -5.90 9.94 -28.21
CA LYS A 294 -7.08 10.68 -27.74
C LYS A 294 -7.46 11.88 -28.66
N SER A 295 -6.93 11.97 -29.88
CA SER A 295 -7.22 13.03 -30.83
C SER A 295 -8.71 13.11 -31.27
N ASN A 296 -9.57 12.18 -30.88
CA ASN A 296 -11.03 12.29 -30.99
C ASN A 296 -11.68 13.21 -29.93
N ILE A 297 -10.91 14.18 -29.40
CA ILE A 297 -11.42 15.20 -28.46
C ILE A 297 -12.46 16.14 -29.12
N SER A 298 -12.57 16.13 -30.45
CA SER A 298 -13.58 16.91 -31.18
C SER A 298 -15.05 16.47 -30.95
N SER A 299 -15.31 15.36 -30.24
CA SER A 299 -16.65 14.87 -29.91
C SER A 299 -17.05 15.02 -28.45
N VAL A 300 -16.27 15.73 -27.62
CA VAL A 300 -16.72 16.06 -26.26
C VAL A 300 -17.79 17.15 -26.36
N GLN A 301 -19.03 16.68 -26.46
CA GLN A 301 -20.20 17.55 -26.27
C GLN A 301 -20.06 18.23 -24.91
N PRO A 302 -20.47 19.51 -24.80
CA PRO A 302 -20.53 20.18 -23.51
C PRO A 302 -21.38 19.34 -22.58
N VAL A 303 -20.80 18.88 -21.47
CA VAL A 303 -21.59 18.26 -20.39
C VAL A 303 -22.56 19.34 -19.94
N SER A 304 -23.79 19.24 -20.42
CA SER A 304 -24.88 20.08 -19.93
C SER A 304 -25.07 19.73 -18.44
N PHE A 305 -24.62 20.59 -17.57
CA PHE A 305 -25.01 20.59 -16.17
C PHE A 305 -26.52 20.84 -16.13
N GLN A 306 -27.31 19.77 -16.06
CA GLN A 306 -28.70 19.91 -15.64
C GLN A 306 -28.68 20.23 -14.14
N ALA A 307 -28.79 21.53 -13.83
CA ALA A 307 -29.16 21.98 -12.51
C ALA A 307 -30.48 21.29 -12.14
N LYS A 308 -30.46 20.31 -11.25
CA LYS A 308 -31.70 19.85 -10.61
C LYS A 308 -32.21 20.98 -9.75
N ARG A 309 -33.34 21.55 -10.19
CA ARG A 309 -34.20 22.42 -9.35
C ARG A 309 -34.74 21.64 -8.18
#